data_0ce0ea656d413eb98b3c7360971fa688
#
_entry.id   0ce0ea656d413eb98b3c7360971fa688
#
_cell.length_a   1.000
_cell.length_b   1.000
_cell.length_c   1.000
_cell.angle_alpha   90.00
_cell.angle_beta   90.00
_cell.angle_gamma   90.00
#
_symmetry.space_group_name_H-M   'P 1'
#
loop_
_entity.id
_entity.type
_entity.pdbx_description
1 polymer ?
#
loop_
_entity_poly.entity_id
_entity_poly.type
_entity_poly.pdbx_seq_one_letter_code
_entity_poly.pdbx_strand_id
1 'polypeptide(L)'
;MIVTVFRSRLNPGAQDEYGPMAKHMSDLVRAIPGYISHKGFIADDGEKVTIVEFESEEALREWRVHPEHAKAKKRGIDSFFSEYKFQICSVVRHREWTARTGPGVSE
;
A
#
# COMPACT_ATOMS: atom_id res chain seq x y z
N MET A 1 11.86 -9.67 -2.08
CA MET A 1 10.72 -8.75 -2.27
C MET A 1 9.78 -8.82 -1.09
N ILE A 2 9.36 -7.68 -0.63
CA ILE A 2 8.42 -7.55 0.48
C ILE A 2 7.11 -6.97 -0.06
N VAL A 3 6.01 -7.53 0.38
CA VAL A 3 4.67 -7.04 0.03
C VAL A 3 3.95 -6.68 1.31
N THR A 4 3.43 -5.46 1.38
CA THR A 4 2.58 -5.08 2.50
C THR A 4 1.12 -5.09 2.06
N VAL A 5 0.27 -5.58 2.94
CA VAL A 5 -1.18 -5.60 2.73
C VAL A 5 -1.82 -4.79 3.84
N PHE A 6 -2.42 -3.67 3.48
CA PHE A 6 -3.12 -2.80 4.41
C PHE A 6 -4.61 -2.84 4.13
N ARG A 7 -5.38 -3.34 5.08
CA ARG A 7 -6.83 -3.44 4.99
C ARG A 7 -7.45 -2.49 6.00
N SER A 8 -8.43 -1.71 5.57
CA SER A 8 -9.02 -0.71 6.46
C SER A 8 -10.46 -0.40 6.11
N ARG A 9 -11.16 0.15 7.11
CA ARG A 9 -12.48 0.75 6.94
C ARG A 9 -12.43 2.13 7.55
N LEU A 10 -12.99 3.09 6.84
CA LEU A 10 -13.02 4.47 7.31
C LEU A 10 -14.23 4.72 8.21
N ASN A 11 -14.05 5.62 9.18
CA ASN A 11 -15.17 6.17 9.92
C ASN A 11 -16.08 6.93 8.96
N PRO A 12 -17.39 6.99 9.25
CA PRO A 12 -18.31 7.80 8.46
C PRO A 12 -17.82 9.25 8.37
N GLY A 13 -17.82 9.81 7.17
CA GLY A 13 -17.39 11.18 6.94
C GLY A 13 -15.89 11.42 6.85
N ALA A 14 -15.06 10.40 7.07
CA ALA A 14 -13.62 10.56 7.02
C ALA A 14 -13.04 10.67 5.60
N GLN A 15 -13.80 10.27 4.59
CA GLN A 15 -13.31 10.18 3.20
C GLN A 15 -12.80 11.52 2.68
N ASP A 16 -13.45 12.62 3.00
CA ASP A 16 -13.08 13.93 2.47
C ASP A 16 -11.68 14.36 2.87
N GLU A 17 -11.27 14.06 4.10
CA GLU A 17 -9.92 14.37 4.58
C GLU A 17 -8.93 13.26 4.25
N TYR A 18 -9.39 12.02 4.28
CA TYR A 18 -8.54 10.86 4.01
C TYR A 18 -8.04 10.83 2.56
N GLY A 19 -8.90 11.14 1.59
CA GLY A 19 -8.56 11.06 0.17
C GLY A 19 -7.31 11.87 -0.19
N PRO A 20 -7.27 13.18 0.12
CA PRO A 20 -6.09 13.99 -0.16
C PRO A 20 -4.83 13.51 0.56
N MET A 21 -4.97 13.06 1.80
CA MET A 21 -3.84 12.52 2.55
C MET A 21 -3.30 11.24 1.91
N ALA A 22 -4.18 10.33 1.52
CA ALA A 22 -3.78 9.09 0.86
C ALA A 22 -3.07 9.36 -0.46
N LYS A 23 -3.54 10.35 -1.23
CA LYS A 23 -2.88 10.75 -2.46
C LYS A 23 -1.47 11.28 -2.20
N HIS A 24 -1.32 12.10 -1.17
CA HIS A 24 -0.01 12.62 -0.78
C HIS A 24 0.94 11.49 -0.39
N MET A 25 0.46 10.51 0.37
CA MET A 25 1.26 9.34 0.74
C MET A 25 1.66 8.54 -0.50
N SER A 26 0.75 8.37 -1.46
CA SER A 26 1.04 7.69 -2.72
C SER A 26 2.15 8.38 -3.50
N ASP A 27 2.16 9.71 -3.50
CA ASP A 27 3.20 10.46 -4.19
C ASP A 27 4.56 10.31 -3.48
N LEU A 28 4.55 10.31 -2.15
CA LEU A 28 5.79 10.20 -1.37
C LEU A 28 6.42 8.81 -1.44
N VAL A 29 5.61 7.75 -1.38
CA VAL A 29 6.14 6.39 -1.36
C VAL A 29 6.87 6.04 -2.66
N ARG A 30 6.45 6.64 -3.77
CA ARG A 30 7.11 6.42 -5.07
C ARG A 30 8.55 6.88 -5.11
N ALA A 31 8.92 7.80 -4.24
CA ALA A 31 10.29 8.32 -4.17
C ALA A 31 11.21 7.50 -3.25
N ILE A 32 10.69 6.51 -2.56
CA ILE A 32 11.49 5.69 -1.65
C ILE A 32 12.36 4.74 -2.48
N PRO A 33 13.68 4.73 -2.26
CA PRO A 33 14.56 3.75 -2.94
C PRO A 33 14.10 2.33 -2.63
N GLY A 34 13.94 1.52 -3.67
CA GLY A 34 13.46 0.15 -3.53
C GLY A 34 11.96 -0.01 -3.57
N TYR A 35 11.21 1.07 -3.73
CA TYR A 35 9.79 0.99 -4.03
C TYR A 35 9.58 0.35 -5.40
N ILE A 36 8.64 -0.58 -5.50
CA ILE A 36 8.31 -1.23 -6.77
C ILE A 36 6.96 -0.73 -7.31
N SER A 37 5.91 -0.91 -6.53
CA SER A 37 4.57 -0.54 -6.98
C SER A 37 3.60 -0.45 -5.81
N HIS A 38 2.46 0.18 -6.03
CA HIS A 38 1.34 0.06 -5.11
C HIS A 38 0.02 0.20 -5.85
N LYS A 39 -1.01 -0.41 -5.29
CA LYS A 39 -2.34 -0.34 -5.85
C LYS A 39 -3.39 -0.51 -4.76
N GLY A 40 -4.46 0.27 -4.87
CA GLY A 40 -5.59 0.18 -3.97
C GLY A 40 -6.75 -0.55 -4.60
N PHE A 41 -7.52 -1.26 -3.78
CA PHE A 41 -8.70 -2.03 -4.18
C PHE A 41 -9.81 -1.77 -3.17
N ILE A 42 -11.04 -1.96 -3.60
CA ILE A 42 -12.20 -1.91 -2.72
C ILE A 42 -12.92 -3.24 -2.85
N ALA A 43 -13.10 -3.93 -1.73
CA ALA A 43 -13.83 -5.19 -1.69
C ALA A 43 -15.34 -4.95 -1.82
N ASP A 44 -16.08 -6.01 -2.13
CA ASP A 44 -17.53 -5.93 -2.28
C ASP A 44 -18.24 -5.38 -1.05
N ASP A 45 -17.67 -5.64 0.13
CA ASP A 45 -18.23 -5.17 1.40
C ASP A 45 -17.75 -3.77 1.81
N GLY A 46 -16.99 -3.09 0.92
CA GLY A 46 -16.51 -1.74 1.18
C GLY A 46 -15.15 -1.65 1.86
N GLU A 47 -14.56 -2.75 2.23
CA GLU A 47 -13.21 -2.74 2.82
C GLU A 47 -12.20 -2.24 1.78
N LYS A 48 -11.32 -1.34 2.17
CA LYS A 48 -10.23 -0.87 1.32
C LYS A 48 -8.99 -1.70 1.57
N VAL A 49 -8.29 -2.05 0.49
CA VAL A 49 -7.06 -2.82 0.54
C VAL A 49 -6.00 -2.11 -0.28
N THR A 50 -4.85 -1.86 0.31
CA THR A 50 -3.70 -1.30 -0.41
C THR A 50 -2.57 -2.31 -0.37
N ILE A 51 -2.05 -2.65 -1.53
CA ILE A 51 -0.91 -3.55 -1.67
C ILE A 51 0.28 -2.73 -2.14
N VAL A 52 1.40 -2.80 -1.40
CA VAL A 52 2.63 -2.09 -1.75
C VAL A 52 3.75 -3.09 -1.83
N GLU A 53 4.55 -2.99 -2.90
CA GLU A 53 5.69 -3.86 -3.11
C GLU A 53 7.00 -3.10 -2.95
N PHE A 54 7.94 -3.67 -2.20
CA PHE A 54 9.29 -3.15 -2.00
C PHE A 54 10.32 -4.22 -2.33
N GLU A 55 11.49 -3.80 -2.79
CA GLU A 55 12.57 -4.74 -3.09
C GLU A 55 13.09 -5.47 -1.85
N SER A 56 13.05 -4.81 -0.69
CA SER A 56 13.67 -5.31 0.55
C SER A 56 12.98 -4.77 1.79
N GLU A 57 13.31 -5.37 2.93
CA GLU A 57 12.87 -4.86 4.22
C GLU A 57 13.46 -3.49 4.53
N GLU A 58 14.66 -3.21 4.03
CA GLU A 58 15.29 -1.91 4.22
C GLU A 58 14.50 -0.80 3.54
N ALA A 59 14.02 -1.04 2.32
CA ALA A 59 13.19 -0.09 1.61
C ALA A 59 11.86 0.15 2.35
N LEU A 60 11.24 -0.91 2.83
CA LEU A 60 10.03 -0.80 3.64
C LEU A 60 10.30 0.04 4.89
N ARG A 61 11.44 -0.20 5.54
CA ARG A 61 11.79 0.53 6.77
C ARG A 61 11.91 2.03 6.51
N GLU A 62 12.55 2.43 5.42
CA GLU A 62 12.67 3.85 5.07
C GLU A 62 11.29 4.50 4.97
N TRP A 63 10.33 3.80 4.39
CA TRP A 63 8.96 4.29 4.30
C TRP A 63 8.29 4.34 5.67
N ARG A 64 8.47 3.29 6.48
CA ARG A 64 7.85 3.22 7.80
C ARG A 64 8.27 4.36 8.72
N VAL A 65 9.53 4.78 8.63
CA VAL A 65 10.08 5.84 9.49
C VAL A 65 9.99 7.23 8.85
N HIS A 66 9.50 7.32 7.63
CA HIS A 66 9.36 8.61 6.97
C HIS A 66 8.43 9.52 7.80
N PRO A 67 8.87 10.76 8.13
CA PRO A 67 8.11 11.64 9.01
C PRO A 67 6.67 11.88 8.57
N GLU A 68 6.44 12.09 7.28
CA GLU A 68 5.10 12.32 6.76
C GLU A 68 4.23 11.07 6.87
N HIS A 69 4.80 9.89 6.65
CA HIS A 69 4.09 8.64 6.81
C HIS A 69 3.75 8.38 8.27
N ALA A 70 4.66 8.70 9.17
CA ALA A 70 4.41 8.56 10.61
C ALA A 70 3.25 9.44 11.07
N LYS A 71 3.19 10.68 10.58
CA LYS A 71 2.08 11.59 10.86
C LYS A 71 0.77 11.06 10.32
N ALA A 72 0.78 10.53 9.08
CA ALA A 72 -0.40 9.97 8.46
C ALA A 72 -0.93 8.76 9.23
N LYS A 73 -0.03 7.89 9.69
CA LYS A 73 -0.43 6.72 10.49
C LYS A 73 -1.11 7.15 11.78
N LYS A 74 -0.54 8.12 12.47
CA LYS A 74 -1.13 8.62 13.72
C LYS A 74 -2.51 9.21 13.48
N ARG A 75 -2.66 10.00 12.44
CA ARG A 75 -3.93 10.61 12.10
C ARG A 75 -4.97 9.57 11.70
N GLY A 76 -4.55 8.52 11.00
CA GLY A 76 -5.41 7.40 10.66
C GLY A 76 -5.97 6.70 11.87
N ILE A 77 -5.10 6.38 12.83
CA ILE A 77 -5.50 5.72 14.08
C ILE A 77 -6.41 6.63 14.89
N ASP A 78 -6.07 7.90 15.01
CA ASP A 78 -6.81 8.85 15.84
C ASP A 78 -8.18 9.24 15.26
N SER A 79 -8.31 9.28 13.93
CA SER A 79 -9.48 9.95 13.32
C SER A 79 -10.10 9.25 12.11
N PHE A 80 -9.33 8.52 11.32
CA PHE A 80 -9.84 8.05 10.04
C PHE A 80 -10.40 6.63 10.04
N PHE A 81 -9.73 5.71 10.72
CA PHE A 81 -10.08 4.29 10.60
C PHE A 81 -10.99 3.82 11.74
N SER A 82 -12.06 3.11 11.37
CA SER A 82 -12.85 2.36 12.34
C SER A 82 -12.17 1.02 12.66
N GLU A 83 -11.43 0.48 11.69
CA GLU A 83 -10.61 -0.71 11.89
C GLU A 83 -9.54 -0.79 10.81
N TYR A 84 -8.44 -1.48 11.11
CA TYR A 84 -7.44 -1.79 10.10
C TYR A 84 -6.68 -3.05 10.48
N LYS A 85 -6.09 -3.66 9.44
CA LYS A 85 -5.19 -4.80 9.58
C LYS A 85 -4.00 -4.55 8.66
N PHE A 86 -2.80 -4.69 9.19
CA PHE A 86 -1.59 -4.50 8.40
C PHE A 86 -0.72 -5.75 8.46
N GLN A 87 -0.29 -6.23 7.29
CA GLN A 87 0.55 -7.41 7.19
C GLN A 87 1.77 -7.09 6.33
N ILE A 88 2.92 -7.56 6.77
CA ILE A 88 4.18 -7.49 6.04
C ILE A 88 4.50 -8.91 5.63
N CYS A 89 4.64 -9.14 4.33
CA CYS A 89 4.79 -10.48 3.78
C CYS A 89 6.09 -10.58 2.98
N SER A 90 6.83 -11.64 3.19
CA SER A 90 7.98 -11.97 2.36
C SER A 90 7.48 -12.79 1.17
N VAL A 91 7.86 -12.41 -0.04
CA VAL A 91 7.44 -13.14 -1.25
C VAL A 91 8.31 -14.37 -1.40
N VAL A 92 7.69 -15.52 -1.28
CA VAL A 92 8.38 -16.81 -1.40
C VAL A 92 8.60 -17.20 -2.85
N ARG A 93 7.65 -16.84 -3.71
CA ARG A 93 7.72 -17.15 -5.15
C ARG A 93 6.97 -16.09 -5.91
N HIS A 94 7.51 -15.71 -7.07
CA HIS A 94 6.92 -14.68 -7.90
C HIS A 94 6.84 -15.16 -9.34
N ARG A 95 5.71 -14.92 -10.01
CA ARG A 95 5.52 -15.21 -11.43
C ARG A 95 4.62 -14.13 -12.02
N GLU A 96 4.98 -13.67 -13.21
CA GLU A 96 4.14 -12.77 -13.99
C GLU A 96 3.92 -13.34 -15.37
N TRP A 97 2.73 -13.18 -15.90
CA TRP A 97 2.40 -13.61 -17.24
C TRP A 97 1.36 -12.67 -17.83
N THR A 98 1.53 -12.33 -19.09
CA THR A 98 0.53 -11.58 -19.84
C THR A 98 0.36 -12.22 -21.22
N ALA A 99 -0.87 -12.26 -21.70
CA ALA A 99 -1.21 -12.91 -22.97
C ALA A 99 -1.09 -12.00 -24.20
N ARG A 100 -0.62 -10.78 -24.02
CA ARG A 100 -0.78 -9.75 -25.04
C ARG A 100 0.14 -9.86 -26.26
N THR A 101 1.27 -10.51 -26.15
CA THR A 101 2.26 -10.53 -27.22
C THR A 101 2.61 -11.92 -27.75
N GLY A 102 1.97 -12.95 -27.26
CA GLY A 102 2.23 -14.29 -27.72
C GLY A 102 3.63 -14.80 -27.40
N PRO A 103 4.40 -15.24 -28.39
CA PRO A 103 5.61 -16.05 -28.14
C PRO A 103 6.71 -15.39 -27.31
N GLY A 104 6.61 -14.14 -27.00
CA GLY A 104 7.58 -13.48 -26.14
C GLY A 104 7.24 -13.53 -24.67
N VAL A 105 6.11 -14.09 -24.30
CA VAL A 105 5.67 -14.16 -22.91
C VAL A 105 6.45 -15.23 -22.15
N SER A 106 7.07 -14.83 -21.04
CA SER A 106 7.77 -15.76 -20.17
C SER A 106 7.01 -15.98 -18.87
N GLU A 107 7.33 -17.06 -18.23
CA GLU A 107 6.72 -17.41 -16.96
C GLU A 107 7.59 -17.03 -15.77
#